data_aec6955c04d8dcd831eb56732b2ac339
#
_entry.id   aec6955c04d8dcd831eb56732b2ac339
#
_cell.length_a   1.000
_cell.length_b   1.000
_cell.length_c   1.000
_cell.angle_alpha   90.00
_cell.angle_beta   90.00
_cell.angle_gamma   90.00
#
_symmetry.space_group_name_H-M   'P 1'
#
loop_
_entity.id
_entity.type
_entity.pdbx_description
1 polymer ?
#
loop_
_entity_poly.entity_id
_entity_poly.type
_entity_poly.pdbx_seq_one_letter_code
_entity_poly.pdbx_strand_id
1 'polypeptide(L)'
;NQSLLGQREYLQLSLQTTQNTQELLELRNSLSKVDDKVANIVDVLGDVVTKSELANVMLDFGKPSIRRGWLILNGQPVEADLAYQQIYSTAKKSIFAIDNYVGLKTLVLLKNVPTGVSVTIFSDNIGNHLHQTEFSDFLREYSNLSVSLQTSGGIFHDRYIVVDYKTTNEQIFHCGASS
;
A
#
# COMPACT_ATOMS: atom_id res chain seq x y z
N ASN A 1 27.87 -45.45 -64.54
CA ASN A 1 28.45 -44.86 -63.32
C ASN A 1 28.07 -43.38 -63.10
N GLN A 2 28.00 -42.50 -64.11
CA GLN A 2 27.61 -41.08 -63.94
C GLN A 2 26.16 -40.91 -63.49
N SER A 3 25.22 -41.74 -63.94
CA SER A 3 23.81 -41.70 -63.57
C SER A 3 23.58 -42.01 -62.06
N LEU A 4 24.34 -42.92 -61.51
CA LEU A 4 24.24 -43.29 -60.08
C LEU A 4 24.82 -42.21 -59.14
N LEU A 5 25.89 -41.51 -59.60
CA LEU A 5 26.46 -40.36 -58.88
C LEU A 5 25.47 -39.19 -58.83
N GLY A 6 24.84 -38.83 -59.90
CA GLY A 6 23.85 -37.79 -59.97
C GLY A 6 22.60 -38.07 -59.10
N GLN A 7 22.15 -39.35 -59.07
CA GLN A 7 21.04 -39.73 -58.19
C GLN A 7 21.41 -39.63 -56.69
N ARG A 8 22.62 -39.95 -56.32
CA ARG A 8 23.13 -39.82 -54.96
C ARG A 8 23.21 -38.36 -54.50
N GLU A 9 23.74 -37.50 -55.36
CA GLU A 9 23.81 -36.06 -55.11
C GLU A 9 22.43 -35.43 -54.98
N TYR A 10 21.47 -35.80 -55.84
CA TYR A 10 20.11 -35.35 -55.78
C TYR A 10 19.44 -35.76 -54.45
N LEU A 11 19.62 -37.02 -54.00
CA LEU A 11 19.08 -37.49 -52.72
C LEU A 11 19.71 -36.78 -51.54
N GLN A 12 21.01 -36.47 -51.56
CA GLN A 12 21.66 -35.71 -50.49
C GLN A 12 21.14 -34.27 -50.41
N LEU A 13 21.00 -33.59 -51.56
CA LEU A 13 20.43 -32.24 -51.60
C LEU A 13 18.95 -32.23 -51.15
N SER A 14 18.15 -33.22 -51.52
CA SER A 14 16.78 -33.34 -51.10
C SER A 14 16.68 -33.54 -49.58
N LEU A 15 17.54 -34.37 -48.98
CA LEU A 15 17.57 -34.60 -47.55
C LEU A 15 17.96 -33.34 -46.80
N GLN A 16 18.99 -32.63 -47.26
CA GLN A 16 19.45 -31.38 -46.69
C GLN A 16 18.40 -30.28 -46.75
N THR A 17 17.68 -30.19 -47.90
CA THR A 17 16.57 -29.24 -48.06
C THR A 17 15.45 -29.52 -47.06
N THR A 18 15.13 -30.82 -46.87
CA THR A 18 14.09 -31.21 -45.90
C THR A 18 14.51 -30.87 -44.46
N GLN A 19 15.76 -31.13 -44.10
CA GLN A 19 16.30 -30.77 -42.76
C GLN A 19 16.26 -29.25 -42.54
N ASN A 20 16.74 -28.48 -43.52
CA ASN A 20 16.72 -27.02 -43.42
C ASN A 20 15.29 -26.46 -43.30
N THR A 21 14.33 -27.06 -43.99
CA THR A 21 12.91 -26.67 -43.90
C THR A 21 12.36 -26.96 -42.51
N GLN A 22 12.74 -28.07 -41.89
CA GLN A 22 12.31 -28.44 -40.56
C GLN A 22 12.90 -27.49 -39.50
N GLU A 23 14.19 -27.17 -39.63
CA GLU A 23 14.86 -26.17 -38.74
C GLU A 23 14.23 -24.80 -38.88
N LEU A 24 13.87 -24.35 -40.09
CA LEU A 24 13.16 -23.10 -40.32
C LEU A 24 11.78 -23.08 -39.65
N LEU A 25 11.05 -24.18 -39.68
CA LEU A 25 9.76 -24.30 -39.00
C LEU A 25 9.92 -24.24 -37.45
N GLU A 26 10.94 -24.87 -36.91
CA GLU A 26 11.24 -24.84 -35.46
C GLU A 26 11.65 -23.44 -35.03
N LEU A 27 12.49 -22.75 -35.81
CA LEU A 27 12.88 -21.37 -35.59
C LEU A 27 11.65 -20.42 -35.62
N ARG A 28 10.77 -20.59 -36.62
CA ARG A 28 9.54 -19.80 -36.72
C ARG A 28 8.62 -20.01 -35.52
N ASN A 29 8.47 -21.23 -35.06
CA ASN A 29 7.66 -21.54 -33.86
C ASN A 29 8.28 -20.96 -32.59
N SER A 30 9.60 -20.97 -32.50
CA SER A 30 10.32 -20.40 -31.37
C SER A 30 10.22 -18.86 -31.39
N LEU A 31 10.29 -18.23 -32.53
CA LEU A 31 10.13 -16.79 -32.70
C LEU A 31 8.70 -16.36 -32.32
N SER A 32 7.67 -17.08 -32.77
CA SER A 32 6.28 -16.80 -32.34
C SER A 32 6.09 -16.85 -30.83
N LYS A 33 6.70 -17.83 -30.15
CA LYS A 33 6.68 -17.90 -28.69
C LYS A 33 7.39 -16.74 -27.98
N VAL A 34 8.44 -16.21 -28.59
CA VAL A 34 9.12 -15.01 -28.08
C VAL A 34 8.24 -13.78 -28.27
N ASP A 35 7.62 -13.64 -29.45
CA ASP A 35 6.69 -12.52 -29.72
C ASP A 35 5.53 -12.50 -28.73
N ASP A 36 4.91 -13.67 -28.45
CA ASP A 36 3.84 -13.79 -27.47
C ASP A 36 4.31 -13.37 -26.05
N LYS A 37 5.53 -13.77 -25.67
CA LYS A 37 6.10 -13.37 -24.37
C LYS A 37 6.39 -11.88 -24.31
N VAL A 38 6.91 -11.29 -25.38
CA VAL A 38 7.16 -9.85 -25.47
C VAL A 38 5.86 -9.07 -25.39
N ALA A 39 4.82 -9.51 -26.09
CA ALA A 39 3.49 -8.90 -26.03
C ALA A 39 2.95 -8.91 -24.60
N ASN A 40 3.04 -10.04 -23.90
CA ASN A 40 2.62 -10.15 -22.49
C ASN A 40 3.43 -9.25 -21.55
N ILE A 41 4.74 -9.12 -21.77
CA ILE A 41 5.61 -8.21 -20.97
C ILE A 41 5.22 -6.76 -21.23
N VAL A 42 4.94 -6.37 -22.46
CA VAL A 42 4.51 -5.00 -22.81
C VAL A 42 3.17 -4.68 -22.16
N ASP A 43 2.23 -5.63 -22.15
CA ASP A 43 0.91 -5.48 -21.52
C ASP A 43 1.04 -5.29 -20.00
N VAL A 44 1.84 -6.13 -19.35
CA VAL A 44 2.13 -6.01 -17.89
C VAL A 44 2.86 -4.71 -17.56
N LEU A 45 3.79 -4.25 -18.41
CA LEU A 45 4.51 -2.98 -18.21
C LEU A 45 3.60 -1.76 -18.41
N GLY A 46 2.54 -1.89 -19.21
CA GLY A 46 1.54 -0.84 -19.39
C GLY A 46 0.76 -0.53 -18.12
N ASP A 47 0.60 -1.53 -17.25
CA ASP A 47 -0.10 -1.40 -15.97
C ASP A 47 0.83 -0.99 -14.80
N VAL A 48 2.15 -0.95 -15.04
CA VAL A 48 3.12 -0.57 -13.99
C VAL A 48 3.28 0.95 -13.96
N VAL A 49 3.00 1.53 -12.79
CA VAL A 49 3.25 2.96 -12.53
C VAL A 49 4.72 3.29 -12.80
N THR A 50 4.98 4.20 -13.72
CA THR A 50 6.33 4.63 -14.06
C THR A 50 6.94 5.45 -12.91
N LYS A 51 8.29 5.50 -12.86
CA LYS A 51 9.01 6.33 -11.86
C LYS A 51 8.60 7.80 -11.93
N SER A 52 8.27 8.31 -13.12
CA SER A 52 7.82 9.69 -13.30
C SER A 52 6.41 9.92 -12.78
N GLU A 53 5.50 8.97 -12.97
CA GLU A 53 4.16 9.03 -12.41
C GLU A 53 4.20 8.94 -10.88
N LEU A 54 4.99 8.02 -10.33
CA LEU A 54 5.20 7.94 -8.88
C LEU A 54 5.81 9.25 -8.33
N ALA A 55 6.80 9.82 -9.00
CA ALA A 55 7.39 11.09 -8.61
C ALA A 55 6.36 12.24 -8.65
N ASN A 56 5.48 12.27 -9.65
CA ASN A 56 4.40 13.27 -9.73
C ASN A 56 3.38 13.09 -8.61
N VAL A 57 2.98 11.86 -8.32
CA VAL A 57 2.12 11.54 -7.17
C VAL A 57 2.77 12.01 -5.87
N MET A 58 4.06 11.71 -5.66
CA MET A 58 4.80 12.15 -4.47
C MET A 58 4.92 13.68 -4.37
N LEU A 59 5.12 14.37 -5.50
CA LEU A 59 5.12 15.84 -5.54
C LEU A 59 3.75 16.43 -5.19
N ASP A 60 2.67 15.81 -5.63
CA ASP A 60 1.31 16.23 -5.28
C ASP A 60 1.00 16.02 -3.79
N PHE A 61 1.48 14.93 -3.20
CA PHE A 61 1.43 14.73 -1.74
C PHE A 61 2.27 15.76 -0.97
N GLY A 62 3.34 16.28 -1.58
CA GLY A 62 4.20 17.31 -0.99
C GLY A 62 3.62 18.74 -1.01
N LYS A 63 2.58 19.02 -1.82
CA LYS A 63 1.98 20.34 -1.91
C LYS A 63 1.13 20.69 -0.68
N PRO A 64 1.40 21.80 0.03
CA PRO A 64 0.71 22.10 1.30
C PRO A 64 -0.80 22.30 1.18
N SER A 65 -1.30 22.65 0.00
CA SER A 65 -2.70 23.03 -0.23
C SER A 65 -3.67 21.91 -0.57
N ILE A 66 -3.20 20.67 -0.82
CA ILE A 66 -4.04 19.55 -1.27
C ILE A 66 -3.65 18.23 -0.58
N ARG A 67 -3.17 18.27 0.65
CA ARG A 67 -2.89 17.03 1.37
C ARG A 67 -4.19 16.30 1.72
N ARG A 68 -4.60 15.40 0.85
CA ARG A 68 -5.66 14.42 1.13
C ARG A 68 -5.14 13.17 1.85
N GLY A 69 -3.83 13.08 2.08
CA GLY A 69 -3.20 11.95 2.74
C GLY A 69 -1.68 12.12 2.91
N TRP A 70 -1.07 11.18 3.58
CA TRP A 70 0.37 11.07 3.80
C TRP A 70 0.86 9.75 3.19
N LEU A 71 1.96 9.81 2.45
CA LEU A 71 2.69 8.62 2.05
C LEU A 71 3.83 8.41 3.03
N ILE A 72 3.68 7.42 3.91
CA ILE A 72 4.70 7.04 4.89
C ILE A 72 5.36 5.76 4.40
N LEU A 73 6.67 5.79 4.20
CA LEU A 73 7.44 4.63 3.76
C LEU A 73 7.82 3.76 4.96
N ASN A 74 8.12 2.49 4.68
CA ASN A 74 8.62 1.60 5.71
C ASN A 74 9.93 2.16 6.32
N GLY A 75 10.07 2.07 7.65
CA GLY A 75 11.21 2.61 8.38
C GLY A 75 11.12 4.11 8.71
N GLN A 76 9.96 4.76 8.54
CA GLN A 76 9.73 6.16 8.86
C GLN A 76 8.72 6.36 10.02
N PRO A 77 8.97 5.83 11.23
CA PRO A 77 8.03 5.91 12.33
C PRO A 77 7.81 7.35 12.84
N VAL A 78 8.82 8.21 12.76
CA VAL A 78 8.71 9.62 13.16
C VAL A 78 7.79 10.38 12.23
N GLU A 79 7.89 10.15 10.92
CA GLU A 79 6.99 10.76 9.94
C GLU A 79 5.55 10.30 10.13
N ALA A 80 5.34 9.04 10.50
CA ALA A 80 4.02 8.53 10.86
C ALA A 80 3.46 9.27 12.08
N ASP A 81 4.25 9.47 13.12
CA ASP A 81 3.84 10.18 14.33
C ASP A 81 3.47 11.64 14.05
N LEU A 82 4.26 12.31 13.21
CA LEU A 82 3.96 13.68 12.78
C LEU A 82 2.66 13.75 11.96
N ALA A 83 2.40 12.77 11.10
CA ALA A 83 1.14 12.68 10.37
C ALA A 83 -0.06 12.51 11.32
N TYR A 84 0.02 11.62 12.30
CA TYR A 84 -1.02 11.45 13.33
C TYR A 84 -1.26 12.75 14.11
N GLN A 85 -0.21 13.43 14.55
CA GLN A 85 -0.31 14.70 15.26
C GLN A 85 -1.01 15.77 14.40
N GLN A 86 -0.67 15.84 13.11
CA GLN A 86 -1.31 16.77 12.18
C GLN A 86 -2.80 16.44 12.01
N ILE A 87 -3.17 15.15 11.83
CA ILE A 87 -4.57 14.74 11.74
C ILE A 87 -5.34 15.17 12.99
N TYR A 88 -4.83 14.83 14.18
CA TYR A 88 -5.50 15.12 15.44
C TYR A 88 -5.67 16.63 15.67
N SER A 89 -4.69 17.45 15.29
CA SER A 89 -4.74 18.91 15.45
C SER A 89 -5.81 19.59 14.58
N THR A 90 -6.32 18.91 13.53
CA THR A 90 -7.36 19.45 12.65
C THR A 90 -8.77 19.33 13.22
N ALA A 91 -8.96 18.49 14.24
CA ALA A 91 -10.27 18.20 14.81
C ALA A 91 -10.88 19.44 15.48
N LYS A 92 -12.18 19.62 15.30
CA LYS A 92 -12.96 20.72 15.90
C LYS A 92 -14.01 20.22 16.88
N LYS A 93 -14.48 18.97 16.72
CA LYS A 93 -15.57 18.41 17.51
C LYS A 93 -15.27 17.02 18.07
N SER A 94 -14.81 16.10 17.24
CA SER A 94 -14.64 14.72 17.65
C SER A 94 -13.55 14.00 16.88
N ILE A 95 -12.94 13.00 17.53
CA ILE A 95 -12.03 12.03 16.91
C ILE A 95 -12.50 10.63 17.30
N PHE A 96 -12.68 9.76 16.31
CA PHE A 96 -12.77 8.32 16.52
C PHE A 96 -11.49 7.68 16.01
N ALA A 97 -10.73 7.08 16.90
CA ALA A 97 -9.52 6.32 16.59
C ALA A 97 -9.85 4.83 16.69
N ILE A 98 -9.76 4.11 15.59
CA ILE A 98 -10.04 2.68 15.50
C ILE A 98 -8.71 1.98 15.29
N ASP A 99 -8.22 1.30 16.32
CA ASP A 99 -6.94 0.59 16.30
C ASP A 99 -6.92 -0.50 17.38
N ASN A 100 -6.77 -1.74 16.97
CA ASN A 100 -6.72 -2.88 17.89
C ASN A 100 -5.38 -3.04 18.62
N TYR A 101 -4.36 -2.25 18.28
CA TYR A 101 -3.00 -2.32 18.83
C TYR A 101 -2.61 -1.01 19.54
N VAL A 102 -3.49 -0.50 20.36
CA VAL A 102 -3.23 0.72 21.13
C VAL A 102 -2.20 0.51 22.23
N GLY A 103 -1.45 1.56 22.55
CA GLY A 103 -0.46 1.56 23.61
C GLY A 103 -0.21 2.97 24.12
N LEU A 104 0.77 3.12 25.02
CA LEU A 104 1.14 4.42 25.58
C LEU A 104 1.46 5.46 24.48
N LYS A 105 2.08 5.03 23.38
CA LYS A 105 2.36 5.90 22.23
C LYS A 105 1.10 6.51 21.63
N THR A 106 0.00 5.73 21.54
CA THR A 106 -1.29 6.22 21.06
C THR A 106 -1.77 7.38 21.92
N LEU A 107 -1.68 7.26 23.25
CA LEU A 107 -2.07 8.32 24.18
C LEU A 107 -1.19 9.56 24.03
N VAL A 108 0.13 9.37 23.89
CA VAL A 108 1.07 10.49 23.71
C VAL A 108 0.75 11.30 22.47
N LEU A 109 0.34 10.67 21.37
CA LEU A 109 -0.06 11.36 20.15
C LEU A 109 -1.33 12.20 20.33
N LEU A 110 -2.26 11.79 21.21
CA LEU A 110 -3.49 12.52 21.51
C LEU A 110 -3.25 13.85 22.26
N LYS A 111 -2.06 14.10 22.79
CA LYS A 111 -1.70 15.37 23.43
C LYS A 111 -1.87 16.58 22.50
N ASN A 112 -1.85 16.36 21.19
CA ASN A 112 -2.03 17.41 20.18
C ASN A 112 -3.50 17.67 19.80
N VAL A 113 -4.44 16.97 20.44
CA VAL A 113 -5.86 17.17 20.23
C VAL A 113 -6.27 18.52 20.83
N PRO A 114 -7.00 19.37 20.08
CA PRO A 114 -7.46 20.65 20.61
C PRO A 114 -8.41 20.49 21.81
N THR A 115 -8.33 21.41 22.74
CA THR A 115 -9.22 21.45 23.91
C THR A 115 -10.69 21.52 23.48
N GLY A 116 -11.55 20.71 24.11
CA GLY A 116 -12.98 20.65 23.81
C GLY A 116 -13.35 19.62 22.71
N VAL A 117 -12.37 18.98 22.11
CA VAL A 117 -12.59 17.84 21.19
C VAL A 117 -12.76 16.55 21.99
N SER A 118 -13.82 15.79 21.71
CA SER A 118 -14.01 14.47 22.29
C SER A 118 -13.26 13.40 21.50
N VAL A 119 -12.55 12.51 22.17
CA VAL A 119 -11.83 11.39 21.56
C VAL A 119 -12.45 10.07 22.06
N THR A 120 -12.80 9.21 21.13
CA THR A 120 -13.16 7.81 21.43
C THR A 120 -12.20 6.88 20.73
N ILE A 121 -11.49 6.06 21.49
CA ILE A 121 -10.64 5.00 20.97
C ILE A 121 -11.46 3.71 20.96
N PHE A 122 -11.63 3.10 19.80
CA PHE A 122 -12.20 1.77 19.64
C PHE A 122 -11.08 0.76 19.49
N SER A 123 -10.91 -0.12 20.46
CA SER A 123 -9.81 -1.08 20.49
C SER A 123 -10.18 -2.32 21.30
N ASP A 124 -9.77 -3.48 20.79
CA ASP A 124 -9.77 -4.72 21.56
C ASP A 124 -8.46 -4.94 22.30
N ASN A 125 -7.55 -3.98 22.22
CA ASN A 125 -6.23 -3.97 22.89
C ASN A 125 -5.48 -5.30 22.71
N ILE A 126 -5.37 -5.75 21.45
CA ILE A 126 -4.69 -7.00 21.11
C ILE A 126 -3.24 -6.91 21.58
N GLY A 127 -2.77 -7.95 22.29
CA GLY A 127 -1.45 -7.96 22.91
C GLY A 127 -1.38 -7.24 24.26
N ASN A 128 -2.46 -6.63 24.73
CA ASN A 128 -2.54 -5.91 26.03
C ASN A 128 -1.42 -4.86 26.21
N HIS A 129 -1.17 -4.08 25.16
CA HIS A 129 -0.10 -3.08 25.14
C HIS A 129 -0.47 -1.77 25.87
N LEU A 130 -1.77 -1.51 26.08
CA LEU A 130 -2.24 -0.39 26.90
C LEU A 130 -2.77 -0.92 28.23
N HIS A 131 -2.10 -0.60 29.32
CA HIS A 131 -2.54 -0.96 30.65
C HIS A 131 -3.54 0.06 31.20
N GLN A 132 -4.51 -0.42 32.01
CA GLN A 132 -5.53 0.44 32.60
C GLN A 132 -4.92 1.56 33.49
N THR A 133 -3.80 1.29 34.14
CA THR A 133 -3.07 2.28 34.94
C THR A 133 -2.53 3.41 34.08
N GLU A 134 -1.92 3.08 32.93
CA GLU A 134 -1.40 4.08 31.98
C GLU A 134 -2.52 4.97 31.44
N PHE A 135 -3.65 4.37 31.10
CA PHE A 135 -4.81 5.12 30.63
C PHE A 135 -5.36 6.05 31.73
N SER A 136 -5.48 5.55 32.96
CA SER A 136 -5.94 6.35 34.10
C SER A 136 -4.98 7.49 34.44
N ASP A 137 -3.67 7.22 34.39
CA ASP A 137 -2.65 8.24 34.64
C ASP A 137 -2.66 9.32 33.56
N PHE A 138 -2.84 8.93 32.31
CA PHE A 138 -2.99 9.86 31.19
C PHE A 138 -4.18 10.78 31.38
N LEU A 139 -5.37 10.23 31.71
CA LEU A 139 -6.58 11.03 31.95
C LEU A 139 -6.42 12.01 33.14
N ARG A 140 -5.68 11.61 34.16
CA ARG A 140 -5.38 12.48 35.31
C ARG A 140 -4.42 13.62 34.94
N GLU A 141 -3.37 13.29 34.15
CA GLU A 141 -2.37 14.27 33.73
C GLU A 141 -2.92 15.27 32.69
N TYR A 142 -3.74 14.76 31.76
CA TYR A 142 -4.32 15.57 30.68
C TYR A 142 -5.84 15.74 30.88
N SER A 143 -6.23 16.25 32.02
CA SER A 143 -7.65 16.42 32.41
C SER A 143 -8.45 17.38 31.54
N ASN A 144 -7.78 18.16 30.69
CA ASN A 144 -8.37 19.02 29.66
C ASN A 144 -8.80 18.26 28.40
N LEU A 145 -8.39 17.00 28.24
CA LEU A 145 -8.78 16.14 27.14
C LEU A 145 -9.95 15.21 27.55
N SER A 146 -10.93 15.10 26.68
CA SER A 146 -12.04 14.16 26.87
C SER A 146 -11.76 12.89 26.06
N VAL A 147 -11.16 11.87 26.69
CA VAL A 147 -10.80 10.62 26.03
C VAL A 147 -11.52 9.45 26.66
N SER A 148 -12.13 8.59 25.83
CA SER A 148 -12.77 7.34 26.22
C SER A 148 -12.21 6.16 25.45
N LEU A 149 -12.15 5.00 26.09
CA LEU A 149 -11.76 3.73 25.47
C LEU A 149 -12.96 2.80 25.41
N GLN A 150 -13.24 2.23 24.24
CA GLN A 150 -14.33 1.29 24.01
C GLN A 150 -13.79 0.08 23.24
N THR A 151 -14.40 -1.09 23.44
CA THR A 151 -14.07 -2.28 22.67
C THR A 151 -14.53 -2.12 21.21
N SER A 152 -13.76 -2.62 20.28
CA SER A 152 -14.12 -2.69 18.85
C SER A 152 -14.97 -3.93 18.52
N GLY A 153 -14.97 -4.95 19.38
CA GLY A 153 -15.71 -6.19 19.19
C GLY A 153 -15.23 -7.06 18.04
N GLY A 154 -13.96 -6.96 17.66
CA GLY A 154 -13.35 -7.75 16.60
C GLY A 154 -13.79 -7.40 15.18
N ILE A 155 -14.47 -6.25 14.98
CA ILE A 155 -15.07 -5.89 13.69
C ILE A 155 -14.02 -5.32 12.73
N PHE A 156 -12.97 -4.68 13.24
CA PHE A 156 -11.99 -3.96 12.43
C PHE A 156 -10.64 -4.67 12.42
N HIS A 157 -10.07 -4.84 11.22
CA HIS A 157 -8.70 -5.33 11.02
C HIS A 157 -7.71 -4.20 10.72
N ASP A 158 -8.19 -3.12 10.11
CA ASP A 158 -7.39 -1.98 9.72
C ASP A 158 -7.55 -0.82 10.69
N ARG A 159 -6.62 0.13 10.63
CA ARG A 159 -6.65 1.35 11.43
C ARG A 159 -7.34 2.47 10.69
N TYR A 160 -8.22 3.16 11.40
CA TYR A 160 -8.92 4.33 10.88
C TYR A 160 -8.91 5.45 11.91
N ILE A 161 -8.86 6.69 11.40
CA ILE A 161 -9.17 7.89 12.18
C ILE A 161 -10.31 8.60 11.49
N VAL A 162 -11.38 8.87 12.23
CA VAL A 162 -12.50 9.69 11.76
C VAL A 162 -12.51 10.98 12.58
N VAL A 163 -12.33 12.09 11.89
CA VAL A 163 -12.33 13.43 12.47
C VAL A 163 -13.68 14.08 12.20
N ASP A 164 -14.26 14.70 13.20
CA ASP A 164 -15.49 15.49 13.13
C ASP A 164 -16.68 14.73 12.50
N TYR A 165 -16.89 13.50 12.94
CA TYR A 165 -17.94 12.59 12.45
C TYR A 165 -19.32 13.26 12.40
N LYS A 166 -20.05 13.07 11.30
CA LYS A 166 -21.37 13.67 11.00
C LYS A 166 -21.39 15.19 11.04
N THR A 167 -20.30 15.83 10.68
CA THR A 167 -20.24 17.27 10.46
C THR A 167 -19.87 17.59 9.01
N THR A 168 -19.96 18.87 8.62
CA THR A 168 -19.49 19.33 7.31
C THR A 168 -17.97 19.27 7.15
N ASN A 169 -17.24 19.06 8.25
CA ASN A 169 -15.77 18.93 8.27
C ASN A 169 -15.30 17.48 8.48
N GLU A 170 -16.20 16.50 8.31
CA GLU A 170 -15.85 15.08 8.45
C GLU A 170 -14.71 14.69 7.53
N GLN A 171 -13.70 14.04 8.11
CA GLN A 171 -12.57 13.45 7.38
C GLN A 171 -12.33 12.04 7.88
N ILE A 172 -12.06 11.13 6.96
CA ILE A 172 -11.76 9.72 7.27
C ILE A 172 -10.37 9.41 6.73
N PHE A 173 -9.51 8.91 7.60
CA PHE A 173 -8.16 8.47 7.26
C PHE A 173 -8.04 6.97 7.47
N HIS A 174 -7.59 6.26 6.43
CA HIS A 174 -7.14 4.89 6.53
C HIS A 174 -5.65 4.90 6.82
N CYS A 175 -5.25 4.34 7.96
CA CYS A 175 -3.87 4.43 8.46
C CYS A 175 -3.06 3.16 8.19
N GLY A 176 -3.50 2.35 7.24
CA GLY A 176 -2.85 1.09 6.88
C GLY A 176 -3.03 -0.01 7.94
N ALA A 177 -2.47 -1.18 7.64
CA ALA A 177 -2.40 -2.27 8.60
C ALA A 177 -1.37 -1.94 9.70
N SER A 178 -1.60 -2.48 10.90
CA SER A 178 -0.62 -2.39 11.97
C SER A 178 0.62 -3.19 11.59
N SER A 179 1.75 -2.56 11.59
CA SER A 179 3.05 -3.23 11.47
C SER A 179 3.43 -3.89 12.77
#